data_b65caccdd5863b172e70cb39f799e90c
#
_entry.id   b65caccdd5863b172e70cb39f799e90c
#
_cell.length_a   1.000
_cell.length_b   1.000
_cell.length_c   1.000
_cell.angle_alpha   90.00
_cell.angle_beta   90.00
_cell.angle_gamma   90.00
#
_symmetry.space_group_name_H-M   'P 1'
#
loop_
_entity.id
_entity.type
_entity.pdbx_description
1 polymer ?
#
loop_
_entity_poly.entity_id
_entity_poly.type
_entity_poly.pdbx_seq_one_letter_code
_entity_poly.pdbx_strand_id
1 'polypeptide(L)'
;TMDYAMRYSILAKEMAATCEDPQRKEELLKIAEVCAQVPAKPARNFHEALQSMLMIWICMNIEGCGYGMTLGGRLDQWLYPYYKKEKEAGTLTDDYAQMLISMFYIKANEIVIITDRITSGFFTGLPQTVNINLGGVDENGHDAVNELTYLCLDADMEVGLPSNDLVVRISKKSPEKFVRKSIDLAIALKGKLKFMSDEMCIDQLLHDGYDLKDARNFVITGCNNPTIPGKSSDLPGGNINMPLLLELALNNGRQRLTGDLIGVETGDPRNFTSYEQVWNAFRWIISSQSRLCSEILIVTCLQNIVRFR
;
A
#
# COMPACT_ATOMS: atom_id res chain seq x y z
N THR A 1 15.94 13.69 6.10
CA THR A 1 14.54 14.16 6.14
C THR A 1 14.42 15.51 6.85
N MET A 2 15.02 15.69 8.05
CA MET A 2 14.96 16.96 8.80
C MET A 2 15.52 18.15 8.03
N ASP A 3 16.70 18.02 7.44
CA ASP A 3 17.31 19.08 6.61
C ASP A 3 16.48 19.42 5.38
N TYR A 4 15.86 18.41 4.79
CA TYR A 4 14.92 18.57 3.66
C TYR A 4 13.73 19.43 4.07
N ALA A 5 13.05 19.11 5.16
CA ALA A 5 11.94 19.91 5.67
C ALA A 5 12.37 21.33 6.04
N MET A 6 13.55 21.49 6.66
CA MET A 6 14.08 22.81 7.02
C MET A 6 14.33 23.71 5.78
N ARG A 7 14.79 23.14 4.66
CA ARG A 7 14.92 23.89 3.40
C ARG A 7 13.59 24.45 2.92
N TYR A 8 12.51 23.67 3.02
CA TYR A 8 11.16 24.16 2.69
C TYR A 8 10.70 25.26 3.67
N SER A 9 11.02 25.14 4.96
CA SER A 9 10.72 26.19 5.94
C SER A 9 11.40 27.52 5.59
N ILE A 10 12.68 27.46 5.22
CA ILE A 10 13.45 28.65 4.83
C ILE A 10 12.87 29.26 3.55
N LEU A 11 12.68 28.45 2.50
CA LEU A 11 12.13 28.92 1.22
C LEU A 11 10.75 29.55 1.39
N ALA A 12 9.87 28.94 2.18
CA ALA A 12 8.53 29.48 2.43
C ALA A 12 8.58 30.84 3.14
N LYS A 13 9.52 31.06 4.06
CA LYS A 13 9.75 32.37 4.70
C LYS A 13 10.25 33.42 3.70
N GLU A 14 11.19 33.05 2.83
CA GLU A 14 11.70 33.94 1.79
C GLU A 14 10.58 34.33 0.81
N MET A 15 9.75 33.36 0.37
CA MET A 15 8.60 33.63 -0.48
C MET A 15 7.56 34.52 0.23
N ALA A 16 7.30 34.29 1.51
CA ALA A 16 6.36 35.10 2.29
C ALA A 16 6.84 36.57 2.44
N ALA A 17 8.15 36.80 2.50
CA ALA A 17 8.71 38.16 2.62
C ALA A 17 8.44 39.02 1.40
N THR A 18 8.33 38.43 0.20
CA THR A 18 8.08 39.10 -1.08
C THR A 18 6.65 38.95 -1.58
N CYS A 19 5.79 38.22 -0.86
CA CYS A 19 4.41 37.97 -1.27
C CYS A 19 3.52 39.19 -0.97
N GLU A 20 2.87 39.71 -1.99
CA GLU A 20 1.94 40.86 -1.87
C GLU A 20 0.53 40.42 -1.46
N ASP A 21 0.13 39.20 -1.79
CA ASP A 21 -1.16 38.64 -1.39
C ASP A 21 -1.16 38.28 0.10
N PRO A 22 -1.98 38.92 0.94
CA PRO A 22 -2.01 38.70 2.37
C PRO A 22 -2.37 37.24 2.75
N GLN A 23 -3.34 36.65 2.03
CA GLN A 23 -3.78 35.28 2.29
C GLN A 23 -2.65 34.30 1.96
N ARG A 24 -2.03 34.43 0.78
CA ARG A 24 -0.91 33.57 0.38
C ARG A 24 0.31 33.73 1.29
N LYS A 25 0.56 34.93 1.77
CA LYS A 25 1.62 35.21 2.74
C LYS A 25 1.39 34.45 4.06
N GLU A 26 0.17 34.45 4.58
CA GLU A 26 -0.20 33.70 5.77
C GLU A 26 -0.02 32.19 5.59
N GLU A 27 -0.48 31.65 4.45
CA GLU A 27 -0.27 30.25 4.09
C GLU A 27 1.21 29.87 4.05
N LEU A 28 2.06 30.69 3.42
CA LEU A 28 3.50 30.46 3.34
C LEU A 28 4.16 30.49 4.73
N LEU A 29 3.76 31.39 5.60
CA LEU A 29 4.24 31.44 6.99
C LEU A 29 3.81 30.19 7.76
N LYS A 30 2.58 29.70 7.52
CA LYS A 30 2.10 28.45 8.12
C LYS A 30 2.89 27.24 7.63
N ILE A 31 3.16 27.14 6.34
CA ILE A 31 4.02 26.09 5.76
C ILE A 31 5.41 26.14 6.39
N ALA A 32 5.98 27.34 6.55
CA ALA A 32 7.30 27.53 7.14
C ALA A 32 7.35 27.05 8.60
N GLU A 33 6.31 27.37 9.40
CA GLU A 33 6.18 26.91 10.78
C GLU A 33 6.09 25.38 10.84
N VAL A 34 5.20 24.77 10.06
CA VAL A 34 4.97 23.32 10.02
C VAL A 34 6.26 22.58 9.65
N CYS A 35 6.94 23.00 8.58
CA CYS A 35 8.19 22.39 8.11
C CYS A 35 9.37 22.58 9.10
N ALA A 36 9.37 23.62 9.92
CA ALA A 36 10.34 23.79 11.00
C ALA A 36 10.08 22.87 12.20
N GLN A 37 8.82 22.47 12.40
CA GLN A 37 8.43 21.58 13.49
C GLN A 37 8.65 20.12 13.12
N VAL A 38 8.12 19.66 11.97
CA VAL A 38 8.09 18.26 11.59
C VAL A 38 8.96 17.97 10.35
N PRO A 39 9.58 16.80 10.26
CA PRO A 39 9.56 15.66 11.18
C PRO A 39 10.61 15.69 12.28
N ALA A 40 11.30 16.83 12.49
CA ALA A 40 12.35 16.95 13.47
C ALA A 40 11.86 16.81 14.93
N LYS A 41 10.62 17.23 15.17
CA LYS A 41 9.93 17.13 16.45
C LYS A 41 8.59 16.46 16.28
N PRO A 42 7.97 15.93 17.36
CA PRO A 42 6.63 15.34 17.29
C PRO A 42 5.58 16.32 16.74
N ALA A 43 4.66 15.80 15.95
CA ALA A 43 3.52 16.58 15.47
C ALA A 43 2.61 17.00 16.64
N ARG A 44 2.13 18.23 16.61
CA ARG A 44 1.27 18.82 17.63
C ARG A 44 -0.20 18.83 17.25
N ASN A 45 -0.47 18.78 15.93
CA ASN A 45 -1.77 18.95 15.32
C ASN A 45 -1.92 18.10 14.04
N PHE A 46 -3.12 18.10 13.47
CA PHE A 46 -3.47 17.29 12.29
C PHE A 46 -2.63 17.65 11.04
N HIS A 47 -2.46 18.94 10.77
CA HIS A 47 -1.65 19.40 9.64
C HIS A 47 -0.18 18.95 9.76
N GLU A 48 0.42 19.12 10.94
CA GLU A 48 1.79 18.67 11.19
C GLU A 48 1.94 17.16 11.07
N ALA A 49 0.95 16.38 11.52
CA ALA A 49 0.98 14.94 11.39
C ALA A 49 0.98 14.49 9.91
N LEU A 50 0.10 15.05 9.07
CA LEU A 50 0.10 14.81 7.62
C LEU A 50 1.41 15.24 6.96
N GLN A 51 1.91 16.44 7.28
CA GLN A 51 3.16 16.95 6.71
C GLN A 51 4.36 16.09 7.09
N SER A 52 4.42 15.62 8.33
CA SER A 52 5.47 14.72 8.80
C SER A 52 5.51 13.42 7.99
N MET A 53 4.34 12.80 7.80
CA MET A 53 4.20 11.59 7.01
C MET A 53 4.65 11.80 5.56
N LEU A 54 4.23 12.90 4.94
CA LEU A 54 4.60 13.24 3.57
C LEU A 54 6.12 13.42 3.41
N MET A 55 6.77 14.15 4.33
CA MET A 55 8.21 14.40 4.28
C MET A 55 9.03 13.11 4.44
N ILE A 56 8.63 12.24 5.35
CA ILE A 56 9.27 10.94 5.54
C ILE A 56 9.11 10.10 4.28
N TRP A 57 7.90 10.03 3.73
CA TRP A 57 7.59 9.24 2.56
C TRP A 57 8.35 9.72 1.30
N ILE A 58 8.46 11.04 1.08
CA ILE A 58 9.27 11.61 -0.01
C ILE A 58 10.73 11.13 0.11
N CYS A 59 11.32 11.23 1.30
CA CYS A 59 12.70 10.81 1.51
C CYS A 59 12.91 9.30 1.32
N MET A 60 11.96 8.48 1.75
CA MET A 60 11.99 7.03 1.51
C MET A 60 11.97 6.70 0.02
N ASN A 61 11.19 7.46 -0.76
CA ASN A 61 11.16 7.31 -2.22
C ASN A 61 12.50 7.67 -2.87
N ILE A 62 13.14 8.74 -2.40
CA ILE A 62 14.48 9.15 -2.88
C ILE A 62 15.52 8.06 -2.61
N GLU A 63 15.40 7.33 -1.51
CA GLU A 63 16.27 6.20 -1.18
C GLU A 63 15.92 4.90 -1.95
N GLY A 64 14.92 4.92 -2.81
CA GLY A 64 14.49 3.77 -3.61
C GLY A 64 13.59 2.76 -2.89
N CYS A 65 13.10 3.11 -1.70
CA CYS A 65 12.23 2.24 -0.89
C CYS A 65 10.74 2.41 -1.18
N GLY A 66 10.37 3.16 -2.20
CA GLY A 66 9.01 3.63 -2.38
C GLY A 66 8.06 2.72 -3.13
N TYR A 67 8.52 1.58 -3.64
CA TYR A 67 7.70 0.73 -4.49
C TYR A 67 6.73 -0.16 -3.67
N GLY A 68 5.43 -0.05 -3.97
CA GLY A 68 4.40 -0.88 -3.33
C GLY A 68 4.16 -0.59 -1.84
N MET A 69 4.63 0.55 -1.34
CA MET A 69 4.56 0.89 0.07
C MET A 69 3.18 1.37 0.50
N THR A 70 2.94 1.29 1.80
CA THR A 70 1.75 1.85 2.43
C THR A 70 2.05 3.24 2.97
N LEU A 71 1.37 4.25 2.45
CA LEU A 71 1.49 5.61 2.93
C LEU A 71 0.68 5.80 4.20
N GLY A 72 1.38 5.91 5.32
CA GLY A 72 0.75 6.15 6.61
C GLY A 72 -0.01 4.98 7.22
N GLY A 73 0.17 3.75 6.73
CA GLY A 73 -0.48 2.59 7.32
C GLY A 73 -2.00 2.70 7.28
N ARG A 74 -2.64 2.64 8.45
CA ARG A 74 -4.07 2.88 8.66
C ARG A 74 -4.28 4.37 8.90
N LEU A 75 -4.36 5.14 7.81
CA LEU A 75 -4.35 6.60 7.84
C LEU A 75 -5.44 7.19 8.75
N ASP A 76 -6.65 6.66 8.63
CA ASP A 76 -7.82 7.07 9.42
C ASP A 76 -7.68 6.76 10.91
N GLN A 77 -6.85 5.79 11.30
CA GLN A 77 -6.61 5.45 12.70
C GLN A 77 -5.47 6.28 13.30
N TRP A 78 -4.37 6.43 12.55
CA TRP A 78 -3.19 7.16 13.03
C TRP A 78 -3.43 8.65 13.18
N LEU A 79 -4.21 9.24 12.28
CA LEU A 79 -4.53 10.67 12.29
C LEU A 79 -5.73 11.01 13.16
N TYR A 80 -6.60 10.04 13.47
CA TYR A 80 -7.84 10.30 14.21
C TYR A 80 -7.64 10.99 15.57
N PRO A 81 -6.63 10.65 16.39
CA PRO A 81 -6.41 11.35 17.65
C PRO A 81 -6.13 12.85 17.48
N TYR A 82 -5.38 13.23 16.44
CA TYR A 82 -5.12 14.64 16.12
C TYR A 82 -6.39 15.33 15.63
N TYR A 83 -7.08 14.73 14.69
CA TYR A 83 -8.34 15.24 14.14
C TYR A 83 -9.37 15.46 15.24
N LYS A 84 -9.64 14.43 16.06
CA LYS A 84 -10.62 14.47 17.13
C LYS A 84 -10.31 15.56 18.15
N LYS A 85 -9.07 15.65 18.62
CA LYS A 85 -8.61 16.65 19.57
C LYS A 85 -8.87 18.08 19.08
N GLU A 86 -8.53 18.37 17.83
CA GLU A 86 -8.68 19.72 17.27
C GLU A 86 -10.13 20.03 16.91
N LYS A 87 -10.89 19.05 16.47
CA LYS A 87 -12.34 19.21 16.24
C LYS A 87 -13.10 19.51 17.53
N GLU A 88 -12.83 18.79 18.60
CA GLU A 88 -13.40 19.03 19.93
C GLU A 88 -12.98 20.41 20.50
N ALA A 89 -11.77 20.87 20.17
CA ALA A 89 -11.30 22.21 20.53
C ALA A 89 -11.85 23.33 19.61
N GLY A 90 -12.54 22.99 18.52
CA GLY A 90 -13.06 23.96 17.56
C GLY A 90 -11.96 24.62 16.69
N THR A 91 -10.76 24.04 16.63
CA THR A 91 -9.61 24.58 15.87
C THR A 91 -9.44 23.93 14.49
N LEU A 92 -10.18 22.85 14.21
CA LEU A 92 -10.19 22.15 12.91
C LEU A 92 -11.64 21.92 12.46
N THR A 93 -11.95 22.32 11.22
CA THR A 93 -13.23 21.99 10.56
C THR A 93 -13.06 20.77 9.67
N ASP A 94 -14.17 20.08 9.37
CA ASP A 94 -14.18 18.93 8.47
C ASP A 94 -13.71 19.32 7.07
N ASP A 95 -14.16 20.47 6.57
CA ASP A 95 -13.78 20.99 5.24
C ASP A 95 -12.26 21.25 5.16
N TYR A 96 -11.68 21.81 6.22
CA TYR A 96 -10.24 22.07 6.25
C TYR A 96 -9.44 20.76 6.37
N ALA A 97 -9.92 19.81 7.17
CA ALA A 97 -9.32 18.48 7.27
C ALA A 97 -9.36 17.73 5.92
N GLN A 98 -10.52 17.75 5.24
CA GLN A 98 -10.69 17.15 3.91
C GLN A 98 -9.77 17.82 2.89
N MET A 99 -9.69 19.15 2.87
CA MET A 99 -8.77 19.88 1.99
C MET A 99 -7.32 19.46 2.19
N LEU A 100 -6.86 19.33 3.44
CA LEU A 100 -5.50 18.86 3.74
C LEU A 100 -5.26 17.42 3.24
N ILE A 101 -6.25 16.53 3.39
CA ILE A 101 -6.16 15.15 2.87
C ILE A 101 -6.13 15.16 1.34
N SER A 102 -6.96 15.96 0.69
CA SER A 102 -6.97 16.12 -0.77
C SER A 102 -5.60 16.59 -1.28
N MET A 103 -5.00 17.59 -0.64
CA MET A 103 -3.64 18.06 -0.96
C MET A 103 -2.58 16.98 -0.73
N PHE A 104 -2.70 16.20 0.34
CA PHE A 104 -1.82 15.08 0.62
C PHE A 104 -1.91 14.00 -0.47
N TYR A 105 -3.12 13.68 -0.96
CA TYR A 105 -3.33 12.75 -2.06
C TYR A 105 -2.75 13.25 -3.38
N ILE A 106 -2.91 14.54 -3.69
CA ILE A 106 -2.31 15.18 -4.87
C ILE A 106 -0.78 15.06 -4.80
N LYS A 107 -0.19 15.40 -3.66
CA LYS A 107 1.27 15.32 -3.46
C LYS A 107 1.80 13.89 -3.52
N ALA A 108 1.07 12.94 -2.98
CA ALA A 108 1.42 11.54 -3.09
C ALA A 108 1.40 11.05 -4.57
N ASN A 109 0.45 11.54 -5.36
CA ASN A 109 0.34 11.20 -6.78
C ASN A 109 1.43 11.85 -7.66
N GLU A 110 2.03 12.98 -7.24
CA GLU A 110 3.10 13.65 -7.99
C GLU A 110 4.43 12.87 -7.96
N ILE A 111 4.62 11.99 -7.00
CA ILE A 111 5.88 11.29 -6.84
C ILE A 111 5.88 10.04 -7.72
N VAL A 112 6.74 10.05 -8.72
CA VAL A 112 6.95 8.96 -9.68
C VAL A 112 8.28 8.30 -9.40
N ILE A 113 8.27 6.96 -9.30
CA ILE A 113 9.50 6.18 -9.15
C ILE A 113 10.19 6.06 -10.49
N ILE A 114 11.51 6.24 -10.48
CA ILE A 114 12.36 5.91 -11.61
C ILE A 114 12.59 4.40 -11.58
N THR A 115 12.09 3.69 -12.58
CA THR A 115 12.24 2.24 -12.72
C THR A 115 13.11 1.88 -13.91
N ASP A 116 13.68 0.67 -13.88
CA ASP A 116 14.38 0.12 -15.02
C ASP A 116 13.42 -0.14 -16.22
N ARG A 117 13.99 -0.37 -17.40
CA ARG A 117 13.23 -0.53 -18.65
C ARG A 117 12.22 -1.69 -18.60
N ILE A 118 12.55 -2.79 -17.92
CA ILE A 118 11.69 -3.98 -17.86
C ILE A 118 10.50 -3.70 -16.92
N THR A 119 10.78 -3.23 -15.71
CA THR A 119 9.78 -2.85 -14.72
C THR A 119 8.84 -1.78 -15.27
N SER A 120 9.38 -0.79 -16.00
CA SER A 120 8.61 0.26 -16.67
C SER A 120 7.62 -0.30 -17.71
N GLY A 121 7.95 -1.40 -18.35
CA GLY A 121 7.05 -2.08 -19.29
C GLY A 121 5.81 -2.68 -18.62
N PHE A 122 5.92 -3.12 -17.36
CA PHE A 122 4.79 -3.65 -16.59
C PHE A 122 3.94 -2.55 -15.94
N PHE A 123 4.57 -1.46 -15.53
CA PHE A 123 3.94 -0.38 -14.74
C PHE A 123 3.86 0.94 -15.50
N THR A 124 3.89 0.89 -16.83
CA THR A 124 3.87 2.07 -17.70
C THR A 124 2.67 2.97 -17.40
N GLY A 125 2.95 4.24 -17.16
CA GLY A 125 1.93 5.27 -16.93
C GLY A 125 1.29 5.24 -15.55
N LEU A 126 1.72 4.34 -14.66
CA LEU A 126 1.28 4.36 -13.27
C LEU A 126 2.31 5.10 -12.44
N PRO A 127 1.91 6.16 -11.73
CA PRO A 127 2.65 6.62 -10.59
C PRO A 127 2.70 5.45 -9.58
N GLN A 128 3.52 5.57 -8.59
CA GLN A 128 3.71 4.57 -7.55
C GLN A 128 2.37 4.06 -7.00
N THR A 129 2.21 2.75 -6.87
CA THR A 129 1.09 2.16 -6.15
C THR A 129 1.24 2.43 -4.66
N VAL A 130 0.58 3.46 -4.16
CA VAL A 130 0.61 3.86 -2.76
C VAL A 130 -0.68 3.41 -2.11
N ASN A 131 -0.61 2.45 -1.20
CA ASN A 131 -1.78 2.00 -0.47
C ASN A 131 -2.07 2.91 0.72
N ILE A 132 -3.34 3.29 0.87
CA ILE A 132 -3.88 4.00 2.03
C ILE A 132 -4.99 3.12 2.60
N ASN A 133 -4.78 2.59 3.80
CA ASN A 133 -5.72 1.64 4.41
C ASN A 133 -6.72 2.36 5.31
N LEU A 134 -8.01 2.03 5.14
CA LEU A 134 -9.13 2.65 5.84
C LEU A 134 -10.08 1.60 6.43
N GLY A 135 -10.69 1.90 7.55
CA GLY A 135 -11.72 1.06 8.18
C GLY A 135 -11.17 -0.21 8.83
N GLY A 136 -11.95 -1.29 8.76
CA GLY A 136 -11.66 -2.57 9.39
C GLY A 136 -11.96 -2.60 10.89
N VAL A 137 -11.33 -3.52 11.62
CA VAL A 137 -11.47 -3.61 13.08
C VAL A 137 -10.27 -3.00 13.81
N ASP A 138 -10.50 -2.58 15.07
CA ASP A 138 -9.46 -2.18 16.01
C ASP A 138 -8.73 -3.40 16.62
N GLU A 139 -7.76 -3.16 17.50
CA GLU A 139 -7.00 -4.22 18.19
C GLU A 139 -7.89 -5.13 19.05
N ASN A 140 -9.03 -4.64 19.50
CA ASN A 140 -9.99 -5.37 20.32
C ASN A 140 -11.06 -6.10 19.47
N GLY A 141 -11.05 -5.86 18.15
CA GLY A 141 -12.00 -6.42 17.20
C GLY A 141 -13.35 -5.67 17.14
N HIS A 142 -13.41 -4.42 17.59
CA HIS A 142 -14.53 -3.53 17.35
C HIS A 142 -14.41 -2.86 15.98
N ASP A 143 -15.51 -2.36 15.45
CA ASP A 143 -15.49 -1.54 14.25
C ASP A 143 -14.61 -0.30 14.47
N ALA A 144 -13.69 -0.03 13.52
CA ALA A 144 -12.74 1.07 13.59
C ALA A 144 -13.06 2.22 12.63
N VAL A 145 -14.18 2.14 11.90
CA VAL A 145 -14.66 3.23 11.04
C VAL A 145 -15.00 4.45 11.90
N ASN A 146 -14.46 5.60 11.51
CA ASN A 146 -14.66 6.87 12.22
C ASN A 146 -14.95 8.02 11.24
N GLU A 147 -15.15 9.22 11.73
CA GLU A 147 -15.45 10.39 10.91
C GLU A 147 -14.37 10.68 9.88
N LEU A 148 -13.10 10.51 10.27
CA LEU A 148 -11.97 10.74 9.39
C LEU A 148 -11.92 9.70 8.24
N THR A 149 -12.40 8.47 8.47
CA THR A 149 -12.54 7.45 7.41
C THR A 149 -13.41 7.99 6.28
N TYR A 150 -14.53 8.66 6.60
CA TYR A 150 -15.41 9.24 5.59
C TYR A 150 -14.77 10.42 4.86
N LEU A 151 -14.06 11.29 5.57
CA LEU A 151 -13.34 12.41 4.96
C LEU A 151 -12.25 11.92 3.99
N CYS A 152 -11.57 10.82 4.32
CA CYS A 152 -10.60 10.20 3.40
C CYS A 152 -11.26 9.71 2.10
N LEU A 153 -12.46 9.10 2.18
CA LEU A 153 -13.21 8.68 1.00
C LEU A 153 -13.69 9.89 0.18
N ASP A 154 -14.17 10.94 0.85
CA ASP A 154 -14.63 12.17 0.18
C ASP A 154 -13.48 12.90 -0.51
N ALA A 155 -12.32 12.99 0.10
CA ALA A 155 -11.12 13.55 -0.49
C ALA A 155 -10.70 12.79 -1.77
N ASP A 156 -10.77 11.47 -1.79
CA ASP A 156 -10.43 10.70 -2.98
C ASP A 156 -11.47 10.85 -4.09
N MET A 157 -12.76 10.99 -3.74
CA MET A 157 -13.83 11.31 -4.68
C MET A 157 -13.59 12.70 -5.33
N GLU A 158 -13.16 13.68 -4.53
CA GLU A 158 -12.91 15.05 -4.99
C GLU A 158 -11.73 15.12 -5.96
N VAL A 159 -10.60 14.49 -5.60
CA VAL A 159 -9.38 14.59 -6.42
C VAL A 159 -9.39 13.65 -7.63
N GLY A 160 -10.03 12.49 -7.55
CA GLY A 160 -10.21 11.56 -8.67
C GLY A 160 -8.91 11.08 -9.34
N LEU A 161 -7.80 11.04 -8.62
CA LEU A 161 -6.48 10.73 -9.15
C LEU A 161 -6.27 9.22 -9.37
N PRO A 162 -5.47 8.80 -10.35
CA PRO A 162 -5.25 7.37 -10.66
C PRO A 162 -4.39 6.65 -9.61
N SER A 163 -3.48 7.34 -8.94
CA SER A 163 -2.69 6.79 -7.82
C SER A 163 -3.36 7.08 -6.50
N ASN A 164 -2.81 6.58 -5.40
CA ASN A 164 -3.41 6.45 -4.08
C ASN A 164 -4.47 5.35 -4.09
N ASP A 165 -4.01 4.12 -4.09
CA ASP A 165 -4.91 2.97 -3.99
C ASP A 165 -5.53 2.94 -2.61
N LEU A 166 -6.77 3.39 -2.48
CA LEU A 166 -7.50 3.23 -1.24
C LEU A 166 -7.83 1.77 -1.02
N VAL A 167 -7.40 1.26 0.10
CA VAL A 167 -7.72 -0.08 0.59
C VAL A 167 -8.81 0.04 1.64
N VAL A 168 -9.99 -0.42 1.29
CA VAL A 168 -11.15 -0.45 2.17
C VAL A 168 -11.20 -1.80 2.87
N ARG A 169 -10.89 -1.81 4.15
CA ARG A 169 -10.96 -3.00 4.99
C ARG A 169 -12.39 -3.17 5.49
N ILE A 170 -13.00 -4.29 5.14
CA ILE A 170 -14.39 -4.61 5.48
C ILE A 170 -14.41 -5.82 6.41
N SER A 171 -15.16 -5.70 7.49
CA SER A 171 -15.51 -6.78 8.41
C SER A 171 -17.01 -6.96 8.49
N LYS A 172 -17.47 -8.05 9.12
CA LYS A 172 -18.89 -8.27 9.44
C LYS A 172 -19.47 -7.19 10.36
N LYS A 173 -18.62 -6.36 10.99
CA LYS A 173 -19.01 -5.26 11.89
C LYS A 173 -19.02 -3.91 11.21
N SER A 174 -18.54 -3.83 9.97
CA SER A 174 -18.47 -2.57 9.22
C SER A 174 -19.87 -1.96 9.05
N PRO A 175 -20.04 -0.64 9.30
CA PRO A 175 -21.29 0.04 9.12
C PRO A 175 -21.77 -0.01 7.66
N GLU A 176 -23.04 -0.26 7.42
CA GLU A 176 -23.63 -0.30 6.07
C GLU A 176 -23.35 1.00 5.29
N LYS A 177 -23.43 2.15 5.97
CA LYS A 177 -23.12 3.45 5.39
C LYS A 177 -21.69 3.51 4.82
N PHE A 178 -20.72 2.94 5.54
CA PHE A 178 -19.31 2.89 5.07
C PHE A 178 -19.19 2.00 3.84
N VAL A 179 -19.76 0.81 3.87
CA VAL A 179 -19.71 -0.13 2.75
C VAL A 179 -20.36 0.48 1.50
N ARG A 180 -21.56 1.07 1.64
CA ARG A 180 -22.25 1.73 0.52
C ARG A 180 -21.43 2.88 -0.07
N LYS A 181 -20.93 3.79 0.79
CA LYS A 181 -20.10 4.92 0.33
C LYS A 181 -18.83 4.45 -0.40
N SER A 182 -18.19 3.38 0.07
CA SER A 182 -17.03 2.79 -0.59
C SER A 182 -17.38 2.19 -1.95
N ILE A 183 -18.55 1.55 -2.08
CA ILE A 183 -19.04 1.03 -3.38
C ILE A 183 -19.35 2.19 -4.33
N ASP A 184 -20.03 3.23 -3.87
CA ASP A 184 -20.34 4.41 -4.69
C ASP A 184 -19.05 5.08 -5.20
N LEU A 185 -18.04 5.20 -4.34
CA LEU A 185 -16.71 5.70 -4.73
C LEU A 185 -16.05 4.78 -5.76
N ALA A 186 -16.09 3.45 -5.56
CA ALA A 186 -15.53 2.49 -6.52
C ALA A 186 -16.20 2.59 -7.90
N ILE A 187 -17.51 2.79 -7.95
CA ILE A 187 -18.26 3.00 -9.20
C ILE A 187 -17.82 4.31 -9.87
N ALA A 188 -17.76 5.41 -9.11
CA ALA A 188 -17.40 6.73 -9.61
C ALA A 188 -15.96 6.77 -10.15
N LEU A 189 -15.02 6.11 -9.48
CA LEU A 189 -13.62 6.03 -9.84
C LEU A 189 -13.26 4.77 -10.67
N LYS A 190 -14.26 4.13 -11.29
CA LYS A 190 -14.09 3.02 -12.25
C LYS A 190 -13.29 1.83 -11.69
N GLY A 191 -13.53 1.49 -10.44
CA GLY A 191 -12.94 0.31 -9.81
C GLY A 191 -11.56 0.53 -9.19
N LYS A 192 -11.16 1.76 -8.91
CA LYS A 192 -9.85 2.09 -8.31
C LYS A 192 -9.65 1.49 -6.90
N LEU A 193 -10.70 1.34 -6.11
CA LEU A 193 -10.61 0.88 -4.72
C LEU A 193 -10.31 -0.62 -4.62
N LYS A 194 -9.53 -0.98 -3.58
CA LYS A 194 -9.30 -2.38 -3.18
C LYS A 194 -10.18 -2.70 -1.96
N PHE A 195 -11.01 -3.74 -2.08
CA PHE A 195 -11.83 -4.23 -0.96
C PHE A 195 -11.16 -5.46 -0.35
N MET A 196 -10.86 -5.39 0.95
CA MET A 196 -10.17 -6.45 1.68
C MET A 196 -11.03 -6.93 2.84
N SER A 197 -11.18 -8.26 2.95
CA SER A 197 -11.89 -8.87 4.08
C SER A 197 -10.99 -8.95 5.30
N ASP A 198 -11.38 -8.32 6.39
CA ASP A 198 -10.64 -8.39 7.66
C ASP A 198 -10.58 -9.83 8.17
N GLU A 199 -11.68 -10.60 8.07
CA GLU A 199 -11.71 -11.96 8.55
C GLU A 199 -10.67 -12.83 7.84
N MET A 200 -10.58 -12.73 6.51
CA MET A 200 -9.63 -13.54 5.74
C MET A 200 -8.18 -13.13 5.98
N CYS A 201 -7.90 -11.82 6.00
CA CYS A 201 -6.54 -11.34 6.21
C CYS A 201 -6.03 -11.63 7.62
N ILE A 202 -6.90 -11.47 8.63
CA ILE A 202 -6.57 -11.81 10.03
C ILE A 202 -6.31 -13.30 10.16
N ASP A 203 -7.16 -14.16 9.57
CA ASP A 203 -6.99 -15.62 9.61
C ASP A 203 -5.67 -16.04 8.95
N GLN A 204 -5.33 -15.48 7.81
CA GLN A 204 -4.05 -15.72 7.16
C GLN A 204 -2.87 -15.36 8.08
N LEU A 205 -2.87 -14.18 8.69
CA LEU A 205 -1.78 -13.74 9.57
C LEU A 205 -1.67 -14.58 10.84
N LEU A 206 -2.79 -15.06 11.38
CA LEU A 206 -2.78 -16.02 12.50
C LEU A 206 -2.15 -17.37 12.09
N HIS A 207 -2.43 -17.85 10.86
CA HIS A 207 -1.78 -19.04 10.31
C HIS A 207 -0.27 -18.84 10.11
N ASP A 208 0.14 -17.62 9.78
CA ASP A 208 1.56 -17.24 9.65
C ASP A 208 2.26 -17.08 11.02
N GLY A 209 1.52 -17.26 12.13
CA GLY A 209 2.06 -17.27 13.48
C GLY A 209 2.08 -15.93 14.21
N TYR A 210 1.43 -14.91 13.67
CA TYR A 210 1.29 -13.62 14.36
C TYR A 210 0.20 -13.69 15.45
N ASP A 211 0.33 -12.85 16.48
CA ASP A 211 -0.71 -12.74 17.49
C ASP A 211 -1.96 -11.99 16.98
N LEU A 212 -3.10 -12.20 17.66
CA LEU A 212 -4.38 -11.66 17.23
C LEU A 212 -4.42 -10.11 17.21
N LYS A 213 -3.73 -9.47 18.16
CA LYS A 213 -3.65 -8.01 18.25
C LYS A 213 -2.92 -7.44 17.05
N ASP A 214 -1.77 -8.01 16.71
CA ASP A 214 -0.98 -7.62 15.56
C ASP A 214 -1.73 -7.93 14.25
N ALA A 215 -2.30 -9.14 14.13
CA ALA A 215 -3.07 -9.54 12.97
C ALA A 215 -4.24 -8.58 12.69
N ARG A 216 -4.94 -8.08 13.71
CA ARG A 216 -6.01 -7.07 13.57
C ARG A 216 -5.49 -5.70 13.11
N ASN A 217 -4.24 -5.38 13.39
CA ASN A 217 -3.62 -4.10 12.99
C ASN A 217 -2.94 -4.16 11.61
N PHE A 218 -3.24 -5.15 10.79
CA PHE A 218 -2.65 -5.29 9.48
C PHE A 218 -2.94 -4.10 8.56
N VAL A 219 -2.07 -3.93 7.59
CA VAL A 219 -2.25 -3.06 6.42
C VAL A 219 -2.01 -3.87 5.15
N ILE A 220 -2.59 -3.45 4.06
CA ILE A 220 -2.26 -4.00 2.75
C ILE A 220 -1.09 -3.21 2.17
N THR A 221 -0.06 -3.93 1.77
CA THR A 221 1.07 -3.40 1.01
C THR A 221 1.06 -3.96 -0.41
N GLY A 222 1.69 -3.26 -1.34
CA GLY A 222 1.72 -3.69 -2.74
C GLY A 222 0.32 -3.90 -3.32
N CYS A 223 0.12 -5.03 -4.00
CA CYS A 223 -1.15 -5.31 -4.66
C CYS A 223 -2.26 -5.72 -3.66
N ASN A 224 -1.96 -6.65 -2.74
CA ASN A 224 -2.96 -7.22 -1.83
C ASN A 224 -2.34 -7.97 -0.62
N ASN A 225 -1.08 -7.71 -0.25
CA ASN A 225 -0.42 -8.47 0.80
C ASN A 225 -0.73 -7.90 2.18
N PRO A 226 -1.36 -8.66 3.09
CA PRO A 226 -1.53 -8.24 4.47
C PRO A 226 -0.19 -8.28 5.20
N THR A 227 0.21 -7.14 5.76
CA THR A 227 1.45 -6.98 6.52
C THR A 227 1.19 -6.27 7.85
N ILE A 228 2.07 -6.47 8.81
CA ILE A 228 1.95 -5.83 10.12
C ILE A 228 2.94 -4.68 10.21
N PRO A 229 2.48 -3.43 10.37
CA PRO A 229 3.35 -2.26 10.42
C PRO A 229 4.47 -2.41 11.43
N GLY A 230 5.71 -2.26 10.96
CA GLY A 230 6.92 -2.36 11.79
C GLY A 230 7.32 -3.76 12.26
N LYS A 231 6.58 -4.82 11.89
CA LYS A 231 6.88 -6.20 12.30
C LYS A 231 7.07 -7.17 11.13
N SER A 232 6.41 -6.95 10.01
CA SER A 232 6.58 -7.76 8.81
C SER A 232 6.92 -6.91 7.61
N SER A 233 7.57 -7.51 6.62
CA SER A 233 7.87 -6.88 5.33
C SER A 233 7.25 -7.70 4.21
N ASP A 234 6.83 -6.99 3.15
CA ASP A 234 6.42 -7.60 1.90
C ASP A 234 7.66 -7.81 1.02
N LEU A 235 8.33 -8.93 1.23
CA LEU A 235 9.43 -9.35 0.37
C LEU A 235 8.96 -10.55 -0.45
N PRO A 236 8.59 -10.37 -1.72
CA PRO A 236 8.24 -11.48 -2.57
C PRO A 236 9.46 -12.39 -2.75
N GLY A 237 9.35 -13.63 -2.29
CA GLY A 237 10.39 -14.65 -2.46
C GLY A 237 10.54 -15.11 -3.90
N GLY A 238 9.58 -14.78 -4.76
CA GLY A 238 9.55 -15.11 -6.18
C GLY A 238 8.13 -15.08 -6.74
N ASN A 239 8.05 -15.14 -8.06
CA ASN A 239 6.78 -15.22 -8.78
C ASN A 239 6.61 -16.60 -9.41
N ILE A 240 5.45 -17.20 -9.24
CA ILE A 240 5.07 -18.46 -9.86
C ILE A 240 4.12 -18.16 -11.02
N ASN A 241 4.54 -18.48 -12.26
CA ASN A 241 3.70 -18.33 -13.43
C ASN A 241 2.73 -19.50 -13.54
N MET A 242 1.59 -19.43 -12.86
CA MET A 242 0.57 -20.49 -12.82
C MET A 242 0.05 -20.89 -14.21
N PRO A 243 -0.23 -19.96 -15.16
CA PRO A 243 -0.58 -20.31 -16.53
C PRO A 243 0.50 -21.15 -17.22
N LEU A 244 1.78 -20.81 -17.08
CA LEU A 244 2.88 -21.61 -17.65
C LEU A 244 2.93 -23.01 -17.02
N LEU A 245 2.73 -23.15 -15.72
CA LEU A 245 2.69 -24.47 -15.07
C LEU A 245 1.57 -25.34 -15.60
N LEU A 246 0.39 -24.77 -15.89
CA LEU A 246 -0.70 -25.48 -16.52
C LEU A 246 -0.35 -25.86 -17.97
N GLU A 247 0.28 -24.96 -18.72
CA GLU A 247 0.78 -25.26 -20.06
C GLU A 247 1.73 -26.44 -20.05
N LEU A 248 2.69 -26.46 -19.13
CA LEU A 248 3.63 -27.58 -18.96
C LEU A 248 2.92 -28.89 -18.61
N ALA A 249 1.93 -28.85 -17.73
CA ALA A 249 1.13 -30.02 -17.36
C ALA A 249 0.38 -30.59 -18.56
N LEU A 250 -0.13 -29.72 -19.44
CA LEU A 250 -0.85 -30.10 -20.66
C LEU A 250 0.05 -30.29 -21.89
N ASN A 251 1.37 -30.26 -21.72
CA ASN A 251 2.33 -30.41 -22.81
C ASN A 251 3.53 -31.29 -22.41
N ASN A 252 3.30 -32.24 -21.51
CA ASN A 252 4.31 -33.20 -21.02
C ASN A 252 5.60 -32.52 -20.53
N GLY A 253 5.48 -31.45 -19.75
CA GLY A 253 6.60 -30.71 -19.18
C GLY A 253 7.30 -29.77 -20.16
N ARG A 254 6.84 -29.64 -21.40
CA ARG A 254 7.47 -28.85 -22.45
C ARG A 254 6.81 -27.47 -22.61
N GLN A 255 7.63 -26.44 -22.74
CA GLN A 255 7.17 -25.10 -23.06
C GLN A 255 6.80 -25.01 -24.55
N ARG A 256 5.61 -24.49 -24.86
CA ARG A 256 5.13 -24.42 -26.25
C ARG A 256 5.92 -23.44 -27.12
N LEU A 257 6.42 -22.38 -26.53
CA LEU A 257 7.13 -21.35 -27.27
C LEU A 257 8.48 -21.85 -27.84
N THR A 258 9.27 -22.58 -27.05
CA THR A 258 10.61 -23.06 -27.43
C THR A 258 10.67 -24.55 -27.71
N GLY A 259 9.71 -25.34 -27.23
CA GLY A 259 9.72 -26.80 -27.29
C GLY A 259 10.59 -27.47 -26.22
N ASP A 260 11.27 -26.68 -25.38
CA ASP A 260 12.18 -27.21 -24.37
C ASP A 260 11.43 -27.90 -23.26
N LEU A 261 12.01 -28.98 -22.74
CA LEU A 261 11.55 -29.64 -21.52
C LEU A 261 12.06 -28.84 -20.31
N ILE A 262 11.19 -28.04 -19.71
CA ILE A 262 11.49 -27.19 -18.56
C ILE A 262 10.76 -27.62 -17.27
N GLY A 263 9.77 -28.50 -17.41
CA GLY A 263 9.06 -29.13 -16.30
C GLY A 263 9.31 -30.62 -16.22
N VAL A 264 8.65 -31.30 -15.29
CA VAL A 264 8.64 -32.77 -15.21
C VAL A 264 7.71 -33.33 -16.28
N GLU A 265 8.04 -34.51 -16.81
CA GLU A 265 7.20 -35.20 -17.79
C GLU A 265 5.93 -35.72 -17.11
N THR A 266 4.77 -35.26 -17.57
CA THR A 266 3.45 -35.56 -17.00
C THR A 266 2.67 -36.60 -17.81
N GLY A 267 3.23 -37.05 -18.93
CA GLY A 267 2.58 -37.92 -19.90
C GLY A 267 1.88 -37.13 -21.01
N ASP A 268 1.39 -37.89 -22.01
CA ASP A 268 0.66 -37.27 -23.13
C ASP A 268 -0.77 -36.88 -22.68
N PRO A 269 -1.11 -35.58 -22.70
CA PRO A 269 -2.41 -35.09 -22.24
C PRO A 269 -3.60 -35.61 -23.09
N ARG A 270 -3.36 -36.06 -24.31
CA ARG A 270 -4.37 -36.69 -25.15
C ARG A 270 -4.89 -38.01 -24.57
N ASN A 271 -4.13 -38.61 -23.65
CA ASN A 271 -4.50 -39.81 -22.95
C ASN A 271 -5.23 -39.56 -21.63
N PHE A 272 -5.39 -38.28 -21.23
CA PHE A 272 -6.12 -37.93 -20.00
C PHE A 272 -7.63 -38.10 -20.27
N THR A 273 -8.27 -38.92 -19.45
CA THR A 273 -9.70 -39.24 -19.57
C THR A 273 -10.55 -38.67 -18.46
N SER A 274 -9.91 -38.03 -17.44
CA SER A 274 -10.62 -37.41 -16.33
C SER A 274 -9.95 -36.10 -15.89
N TYR A 275 -10.72 -35.24 -15.22
CA TYR A 275 -10.21 -34.03 -14.59
C TYR A 275 -9.12 -34.33 -13.56
N GLU A 276 -9.25 -35.40 -12.78
CA GLU A 276 -8.28 -35.82 -11.76
C GLU A 276 -6.90 -36.07 -12.36
N GLN A 277 -6.82 -36.61 -13.57
CA GLN A 277 -5.53 -36.83 -14.25
C GLN A 277 -4.87 -35.51 -14.63
N VAL A 278 -5.63 -34.53 -15.13
CA VAL A 278 -5.15 -33.18 -15.41
C VAL A 278 -4.69 -32.49 -14.11
N TRP A 279 -5.51 -32.59 -13.07
CA TRP A 279 -5.22 -32.01 -11.77
C TRP A 279 -3.96 -32.59 -11.14
N ASN A 280 -3.76 -33.91 -11.21
CA ASN A 280 -2.57 -34.57 -10.71
C ASN A 280 -1.30 -34.18 -11.49
N ALA A 281 -1.38 -34.09 -12.81
CA ALA A 281 -0.30 -33.59 -13.66
C ALA A 281 0.09 -32.14 -13.26
N PHE A 282 -0.90 -31.27 -13.08
CA PHE A 282 -0.68 -29.89 -12.67
C PHE A 282 -0.06 -29.79 -11.26
N ARG A 283 -0.60 -30.53 -10.30
CA ARG A 283 -0.03 -30.61 -8.93
C ARG A 283 1.42 -31.10 -8.95
N TRP A 284 1.75 -32.05 -9.81
CA TRP A 284 3.13 -32.56 -9.90
C TRP A 284 4.08 -31.49 -10.45
N ILE A 285 3.68 -30.75 -11.48
CA ILE A 285 4.47 -29.60 -11.98
C ILE A 285 4.65 -28.57 -10.88
N ILE A 286 3.59 -28.15 -10.18
CA ILE A 286 3.69 -27.18 -9.06
C ILE A 286 4.68 -27.68 -7.99
N SER A 287 4.54 -28.93 -7.57
CA SER A 287 5.41 -29.50 -6.52
C SER A 287 6.88 -29.56 -6.92
N SER A 288 7.17 -29.86 -8.18
CA SER A 288 8.53 -29.88 -8.69
C SER A 288 9.16 -28.49 -8.77
N GLN A 289 8.37 -27.49 -9.22
CA GLN A 289 8.83 -26.10 -9.34
C GLN A 289 8.97 -25.42 -7.97
N SER A 290 8.08 -25.68 -7.03
CA SER A 290 8.18 -25.12 -5.68
C SER A 290 9.40 -25.63 -4.90
N ARG A 291 9.79 -26.89 -5.09
CA ARG A 291 11.06 -27.42 -4.54
C ARG A 291 12.25 -26.66 -5.13
N LEU A 292 12.30 -26.48 -6.44
CA LEU A 292 13.38 -25.75 -7.11
C LEU A 292 13.46 -24.29 -6.64
N CYS A 293 12.32 -23.62 -6.49
CA CYS A 293 12.25 -22.25 -5.95
C CYS A 293 12.74 -22.20 -4.50
N SER A 294 12.36 -23.15 -3.66
CA SER A 294 12.79 -23.20 -2.25
C SER A 294 14.31 -23.41 -2.14
N GLU A 295 14.88 -24.29 -2.96
CA GLU A 295 16.33 -24.53 -2.99
C GLU A 295 17.09 -23.29 -3.47
N ILE A 296 16.61 -22.60 -4.51
CA ILE A 296 17.22 -21.36 -5.01
C ILE A 296 17.15 -20.26 -3.96
N LEU A 297 16.02 -20.08 -3.28
CA LEU A 297 15.85 -19.10 -2.21
C LEU A 297 16.81 -19.34 -1.04
N ILE A 298 16.94 -20.58 -0.59
CA ILE A 298 17.87 -20.95 0.48
C ILE A 298 19.30 -20.63 0.08
N VAL A 299 19.73 -20.99 -1.14
CA VAL A 299 21.06 -20.69 -1.64
C VAL A 299 21.31 -19.19 -1.75
N THR A 300 20.35 -18.42 -2.25
CA THR A 300 20.47 -16.97 -2.39
C THR A 300 20.53 -16.28 -1.02
N CYS A 301 19.73 -16.70 -0.06
CA CYS A 301 19.78 -16.18 1.31
C CYS A 301 21.12 -16.49 1.98
N LEU A 302 21.64 -17.72 1.84
CA LEU A 302 22.93 -18.10 2.40
C LEU A 302 24.09 -17.33 1.75
N GLN A 303 24.08 -17.12 0.45
CA GLN A 303 25.10 -16.31 -0.26
C GLN A 303 25.10 -14.85 0.18
N ASN A 304 23.92 -14.28 0.45
CA ASN A 304 23.82 -12.90 0.95
C ASN A 304 24.31 -12.79 2.40
N ILE A 305 24.03 -13.75 3.26
CA ILE A 305 24.57 -13.77 4.64
C ILE A 305 26.11 -13.85 4.66
N VAL A 306 26.70 -14.60 3.74
CA VAL A 306 28.16 -14.71 3.63
C VAL A 306 28.83 -13.44 3.08
N ARG A 307 28.14 -12.64 2.27
CA ARG A 307 28.66 -11.37 1.73
C ARG A 307 28.64 -10.21 2.73
N PHE A 308 27.89 -10.30 3.82
CA PHE A 308 27.80 -9.29 4.88
C PHE A 308 28.64 -9.64 6.14
N ARG A 309 29.51 -10.62 6.06
CA ARG A 309 30.59 -10.89 7.03
C ARG A 309 31.94 -10.56 6.37
#